data_74b1d67678e51a85862f83b8b7386316
#
_entry.id   74b1d67678e51a85862f83b8b7386316
#
_cell.length_a   1.000
_cell.length_b   1.000
_cell.length_c   1.000
_cell.angle_alpha   90.00
_cell.angle_beta   90.00
_cell.angle_gamma   90.00
#
_symmetry.space_group_name_H-M   'P 1'
#
loop_
_entity.id
_entity.type
_entity.pdbx_description
1 polymer ?
#
loop_
_entity_poly.entity_id
_entity_poly.type
_entity_poly.pdbx_seq_one_letter_code
_entity_poly.pdbx_strand_id
1 'polypeptide(L)'
;YLLANNYQKLSYRNVELTSRIPNEKIKKNLDKLDTQFDGSLEKHKSYDIVLATNMISVGLDVSRLGVMLMNGMPPNTAEYIQASSRVARKYEGVVFTLYDPFNTRDISFYEDFVQFHKTFYKQVEPLSVTPFAENALDKMLFTMILAYFRHTTQYTANNMANALINDDVKKELKTNLKKIFSAHKFAEQDLELINEKIDEILKSWRYKVESQNDLKYYWKDHKKESLVTPLQEKINDSDVLVAMQSMRSVEPNSEILIKQY
;
A
#
# COMPACT_ATOMS: atom_id res chain seq x y z
N TYR A 1 23.89 -24.60 27.20
CA TYR A 1 23.99 -23.40 28.05
C TYR A 1 22.65 -22.75 28.33
N LEU A 2 21.81 -22.56 27.28
CA LEU A 2 20.47 -21.97 27.41
C LEU A 2 19.47 -22.85 28.18
N LEU A 3 19.60 -24.18 28.10
CA LEU A 3 18.71 -25.12 28.78
C LEU A 3 18.98 -25.27 30.28
N ALA A 4 20.19 -24.91 30.74
CA ALA A 4 20.56 -25.01 32.15
C ALA A 4 20.06 -23.83 33.01
N ASN A 5 19.59 -22.74 32.40
CA ASN A 5 19.29 -21.47 33.07
C ASN A 5 17.80 -21.11 33.09
N ASN A 6 16.89 -22.08 33.00
CA ASN A 6 15.43 -21.84 33.02
C ASN A 6 14.96 -20.78 32.01
N TYR A 7 15.63 -20.63 30.85
CA TYR A 7 15.14 -19.77 29.81
C TYR A 7 13.82 -20.32 29.27
N GLN A 8 12.86 -19.45 29.19
CA GLN A 8 11.54 -19.77 28.68
C GLN A 8 11.62 -20.21 27.22
N LYS A 9 11.16 -21.41 26.94
CA LYS A 9 11.02 -21.88 25.56
C LYS A 9 9.90 -21.13 24.91
N LEU A 10 10.19 -20.39 23.80
CA LEU A 10 9.16 -19.76 22.99
C LEU A 10 8.17 -20.85 22.52
N SER A 11 6.91 -20.65 22.79
CA SER A 11 5.88 -21.48 22.16
C SER A 11 5.74 -21.05 20.69
N TYR A 12 5.42 -21.95 19.80
CA TYR A 12 5.21 -21.63 18.36
C TYR A 12 3.88 -20.88 18.12
N ARG A 13 3.38 -20.14 19.08
CA ARG A 13 2.16 -19.34 18.92
C ARG A 13 2.49 -18.07 18.17
N ASN A 14 2.27 -18.13 16.87
CA ASN A 14 2.44 -16.99 15.99
C ASN A 14 1.09 -16.41 15.56
N VAL A 15 1.10 -15.14 15.22
CA VAL A 15 -0.01 -14.46 14.58
C VAL A 15 0.49 -13.68 13.38
N GLU A 16 -0.29 -13.73 12.33
CA GLU A 16 -0.05 -12.92 11.13
C GLU A 16 -0.89 -11.65 11.18
N LEU A 17 -0.24 -10.52 10.88
CA LEU A 17 -0.85 -9.21 10.72
C LEU A 17 -0.44 -8.63 9.38
N THR A 18 -1.15 -9.05 8.34
CA THR A 18 -0.92 -8.62 6.96
C THR A 18 -2.22 -8.12 6.34
N SER A 19 -2.13 -7.45 5.21
CA SER A 19 -3.30 -7.00 4.44
C SER A 19 -4.19 -8.14 3.92
N ARG A 20 -3.72 -9.38 4.00
CA ARG A 20 -4.49 -10.58 3.61
C ARG A 20 -5.53 -10.99 4.65
N ILE A 21 -5.38 -10.49 5.89
CA ILE A 21 -6.24 -10.87 7.00
C ILE A 21 -7.45 -9.94 7.09
N PRO A 22 -8.68 -10.46 7.17
CA PRO A 22 -9.87 -9.65 7.35
C PRO A 22 -9.80 -8.78 8.61
N ASN A 23 -10.30 -7.53 8.53
CA ASN A 23 -10.24 -6.55 9.62
C ASN A 23 -10.81 -7.05 10.95
N GLU A 24 -11.85 -7.89 10.93
CA GLU A 24 -12.44 -8.48 12.14
C GLU A 24 -11.46 -9.41 12.87
N LYS A 25 -10.63 -10.16 12.11
CA LYS A 25 -9.60 -11.03 12.68
C LYS A 25 -8.42 -10.21 13.20
N ILE A 26 -8.08 -9.11 12.54
CA ILE A 26 -7.02 -8.20 12.98
C ILE A 26 -7.31 -7.70 14.39
N LYS A 27 -8.52 -7.19 14.64
CA LYS A 27 -8.91 -6.70 15.98
C LYS A 27 -8.75 -7.79 17.04
N LYS A 28 -9.29 -8.99 16.80
CA LYS A 28 -9.14 -10.13 17.72
C LYS A 28 -7.69 -10.54 17.97
N ASN A 29 -6.84 -10.44 16.95
CA ASN A 29 -5.42 -10.75 17.08
C ASN A 29 -4.69 -9.69 17.89
N LEU A 30 -5.05 -8.41 17.76
CA LEU A 30 -4.51 -7.32 18.55
C LEU A 30 -4.87 -7.45 20.03
N ASP A 31 -6.13 -7.75 20.35
CA ASP A 31 -6.59 -7.98 21.73
C ASP A 31 -5.80 -9.12 22.42
N LYS A 32 -5.48 -10.18 21.66
CA LYS A 32 -4.65 -11.28 22.17
C LYS A 32 -3.17 -10.91 22.29
N LEU A 33 -2.66 -10.05 21.40
CA LEU A 33 -1.30 -9.55 21.49
C LEU A 33 -1.08 -8.65 22.72
N ASP A 34 -2.10 -7.93 23.15
CA ASP A 34 -2.03 -7.08 24.33
C ASP A 34 -2.12 -7.88 25.64
N THR A 35 -2.54 -9.15 25.57
CA THR A 35 -2.60 -10.03 26.73
C THR A 35 -1.18 -10.31 27.25
N GLN A 36 -0.94 -9.99 28.52
CA GLN A 36 0.35 -10.26 29.15
C GLN A 36 0.58 -11.76 29.32
N PHE A 37 1.84 -12.14 29.28
CA PHE A 37 2.26 -13.48 29.61
C PHE A 37 2.12 -13.70 31.12
N ASP A 38 1.40 -14.76 31.52
CA ASP A 38 1.08 -15.08 32.92
C ASP A 38 2.08 -16.02 33.60
N GLY A 39 3.19 -16.35 32.91
CA GLY A 39 4.21 -17.28 33.40
C GLY A 39 3.89 -18.75 33.15
N SER A 40 2.70 -19.09 32.64
CA SER A 40 2.29 -20.46 32.38
C SER A 40 2.62 -20.87 30.94
N LEU A 41 3.49 -21.86 30.77
CA LEU A 41 3.89 -22.38 29.45
C LEU A 41 2.75 -23.16 28.74
N GLU A 42 1.79 -23.70 29.49
CA GLU A 42 0.79 -24.60 28.93
C GLU A 42 -0.56 -23.91 28.60
N LYS A 43 -0.87 -22.81 29.29
CA LYS A 43 -2.22 -22.20 29.23
C LYS A 43 -2.26 -20.72 28.83
N HIS A 44 -1.12 -20.07 28.58
CA HIS A 44 -1.16 -18.65 28.26
C HIS A 44 -1.88 -18.39 26.90
N LYS A 45 -2.66 -17.34 26.86
CA LYS A 45 -3.46 -16.96 25.70
C LYS A 45 -2.74 -15.96 24.77
N SER A 46 -1.56 -15.48 25.16
CA SER A 46 -0.79 -14.48 24.43
C SER A 46 -0.04 -15.11 23.25
N TYR A 47 0.22 -14.31 22.23
CA TYR A 47 1.11 -14.69 21.15
C TYR A 47 2.56 -14.32 21.48
N ASP A 48 3.50 -15.18 21.08
CA ASP A 48 4.93 -14.99 21.30
C ASP A 48 5.60 -14.34 20.08
N ILE A 49 5.08 -14.60 18.89
CA ILE A 49 5.65 -14.13 17.61
C ILE A 49 4.55 -13.47 16.79
N VAL A 50 4.85 -12.30 16.26
CA VAL A 50 4.01 -11.57 15.30
C VAL A 50 4.73 -11.50 13.98
N LEU A 51 4.11 -12.05 12.93
CA LEU A 51 4.53 -11.87 11.55
C LEU A 51 3.74 -10.71 10.96
N ALA A 52 4.41 -9.64 10.60
CA ALA A 52 3.76 -8.46 10.04
C ALA A 52 4.51 -7.94 8.82
N THR A 53 3.75 -7.45 7.86
CA THR A 53 4.27 -6.63 6.78
C THR A 53 4.17 -5.16 7.18
N ASN A 54 4.08 -4.25 6.23
CA ASN A 54 3.93 -2.80 6.47
C ASN A 54 2.80 -2.42 7.45
N MET A 55 1.90 -3.33 7.82
CA MET A 55 0.87 -3.05 8.83
C MET A 55 1.45 -2.74 10.21
N ILE A 56 2.69 -3.16 10.51
CA ILE A 56 3.33 -2.84 11.78
C ILE A 56 3.62 -1.34 11.92
N SER A 57 3.88 -0.65 10.81
CA SER A 57 4.11 0.80 10.78
C SER A 57 2.81 1.60 10.99
N VAL A 58 1.63 1.00 10.76
CA VAL A 58 0.33 1.67 10.81
C VAL A 58 -0.49 1.21 12.02
N GLY A 59 -0.41 1.96 13.12
CA GLY A 59 -1.42 1.92 14.19
C GLY A 59 -1.36 0.76 15.19
N LEU A 60 -0.37 -0.14 15.14
CA LEU A 60 -0.19 -1.16 16.17
C LEU A 60 0.38 -0.53 17.45
N ASP A 61 -0.41 -0.53 18.51
CA ASP A 61 0.03 -0.11 19.82
C ASP A 61 0.04 -1.28 20.81
N VAL A 62 1.07 -2.12 20.71
CA VAL A 62 1.29 -3.25 21.60
C VAL A 62 2.52 -2.96 22.44
N SER A 63 2.31 -2.50 23.68
CA SER A 63 3.37 -1.97 24.54
C SER A 63 4.38 -3.00 25.04
N ARG A 64 4.05 -4.29 24.98
CA ARG A 64 4.89 -5.39 25.51
C ARG A 64 5.93 -5.95 24.53
N LEU A 65 5.92 -5.48 23.28
CA LEU A 65 6.89 -5.96 22.28
C LEU A 65 8.29 -5.44 22.62
N GLY A 66 9.22 -6.36 22.89
CA GLY A 66 10.60 -6.05 23.26
C GLY A 66 11.63 -6.34 22.18
N VAL A 67 11.32 -7.24 21.24
CA VAL A 67 12.24 -7.64 20.19
C VAL A 67 11.58 -7.51 18.82
N MET A 68 12.32 -6.95 17.86
CA MET A 68 11.91 -6.90 16.47
C MET A 68 13.01 -7.49 15.59
N LEU A 69 12.58 -8.27 14.60
CA LEU A 69 13.41 -8.72 13.51
C LEU A 69 12.88 -8.13 12.21
N MET A 70 13.64 -7.25 11.58
CA MET A 70 13.36 -6.72 10.25
C MET A 70 14.08 -7.53 9.20
N ASN A 71 13.35 -7.99 8.19
CA ASN A 71 13.91 -8.70 7.05
C ASN A 71 14.11 -7.70 5.89
N GLY A 72 15.32 -7.22 5.73
CA GLY A 72 15.70 -6.15 4.82
C GLY A 72 15.42 -4.75 5.35
N MET A 73 16.00 -3.75 4.70
CA MET A 73 15.73 -2.34 5.00
C MET A 73 14.41 -1.90 4.35
N PRO A 74 13.48 -1.28 5.10
CA PRO A 74 12.25 -0.73 4.53
C PRO A 74 12.52 0.23 3.35
N PRO A 75 11.56 0.42 2.43
CA PRO A 75 11.74 1.26 1.24
C PRO A 75 12.19 2.68 1.52
N ASN A 76 11.76 3.25 2.63
CA ASN A 76 12.15 4.60 3.05
C ASN A 76 12.50 4.67 4.54
N THR A 77 13.26 5.69 4.91
CA THR A 77 13.72 5.91 6.29
C THR A 77 12.58 6.19 7.25
N ALA A 78 11.54 6.88 6.80
CA ALA A 78 10.34 7.12 7.62
C ALA A 78 9.67 5.82 8.04
N GLU A 79 9.57 4.85 7.15
CA GLU A 79 8.99 3.52 7.42
C GLU A 79 9.86 2.71 8.39
N TYR A 80 11.19 2.79 8.23
CA TYR A 80 12.15 2.20 9.19
C TYR A 80 11.95 2.76 10.60
N ILE A 81 11.86 4.08 10.75
CA ILE A 81 11.63 4.74 12.04
C ILE A 81 10.28 4.34 12.63
N GLN A 82 9.21 4.38 11.82
CA GLN A 82 7.86 4.03 12.26
C GLN A 82 7.74 2.57 12.69
N ALA A 83 8.39 1.66 12.00
CA ALA A 83 8.39 0.25 12.35
C ALA A 83 9.23 -0.01 13.59
N SER A 84 10.48 0.43 13.62
CA SER A 84 11.41 0.20 14.75
C SER A 84 10.90 0.79 16.07
N SER A 85 10.18 1.91 16.02
CA SER A 85 9.57 2.54 17.19
C SER A 85 8.37 1.77 17.79
N ARG A 86 7.96 0.65 17.21
CA ARG A 86 6.85 -0.19 17.73
C ARG A 86 7.27 -1.16 18.83
N VAL A 87 8.57 -1.36 19.02
CA VAL A 87 9.12 -2.12 20.15
C VAL A 87 9.75 -1.21 21.19
N ALA A 88 10.06 -1.75 22.33
CA ALA A 88 10.68 -0.99 23.44
C ALA A 88 9.84 0.20 23.96
N ARG A 89 8.53 0.13 23.90
CA ARG A 89 7.67 1.23 24.37
C ARG A 89 7.52 1.30 25.87
N LYS A 90 7.50 0.17 26.53
CA LYS A 90 7.33 0.07 28.00
C LYS A 90 8.60 -0.41 28.69
N TYR A 91 9.35 -1.28 28.04
CA TYR A 91 10.57 -1.88 28.55
C TYR A 91 11.67 -1.71 27.50
N GLU A 92 12.92 -1.89 27.90
CA GLU A 92 14.04 -1.95 26.97
C GLU A 92 13.81 -3.05 25.92
N GLY A 93 14.27 -2.79 24.71
CA GLY A 93 14.11 -3.72 23.61
C GLY A 93 15.21 -3.60 22.57
N VAL A 94 15.20 -4.50 21.61
CA VAL A 94 16.21 -4.57 20.56
C VAL A 94 15.58 -4.78 19.19
N VAL A 95 16.15 -4.13 18.19
CA VAL A 95 15.79 -4.30 16.78
C VAL A 95 16.98 -4.94 16.07
N PHE A 96 16.74 -6.09 15.45
CA PHE A 96 17.68 -6.74 14.56
C PHE A 96 17.26 -6.50 13.11
N THR A 97 18.13 -5.95 12.30
CA THR A 97 17.89 -5.81 10.86
C THR A 97 18.76 -6.83 10.11
N LEU A 98 18.11 -7.73 9.39
CA LEU A 98 18.77 -8.69 8.51
C LEU A 98 18.93 -8.04 7.13
N TYR A 99 20.13 -7.73 6.76
CA TYR A 99 20.45 -7.19 5.44
C TYR A 99 20.66 -8.32 4.43
N ASP A 100 20.05 -8.18 3.26
CA ASP A 100 20.26 -9.13 2.15
C ASP A 100 21.62 -8.85 1.48
N PRO A 101 22.58 -9.80 1.51
CA PRO A 101 23.90 -9.62 0.91
C PRO A 101 23.88 -9.53 -0.62
N PHE A 102 22.75 -9.81 -1.25
CA PHE A 102 22.57 -9.69 -2.71
C PHE A 102 21.82 -8.42 -3.12
N ASN A 103 21.31 -7.65 -2.15
CA ASN A 103 20.63 -6.40 -2.38
C ASN A 103 21.60 -5.23 -2.16
N THR A 104 21.94 -4.51 -3.22
CA THR A 104 22.90 -3.37 -3.18
C THR A 104 22.48 -2.30 -2.17
N ARG A 105 21.19 -2.04 -2.02
CA ARG A 105 20.67 -1.06 -1.06
C ARG A 105 20.91 -1.52 0.37
N ASP A 106 20.61 -2.77 0.69
CA ASP A 106 20.84 -3.34 2.02
C ASP A 106 22.32 -3.35 2.39
N ILE A 107 23.21 -3.68 1.44
CA ILE A 107 24.67 -3.61 1.62
C ILE A 107 25.09 -2.18 1.98
N SER A 108 24.61 -1.18 1.26
CA SER A 108 24.92 0.23 1.53
C SER A 108 24.52 0.66 2.95
N PHE A 109 23.32 0.26 3.41
CA PHE A 109 22.88 0.54 4.79
C PHE A 109 23.68 -0.23 5.84
N TYR A 110 24.15 -1.44 5.53
CA TYR A 110 25.02 -2.20 6.42
C TYR A 110 26.39 -1.55 6.57
N GLU A 111 27.00 -1.12 5.46
CA GLU A 111 28.32 -0.45 5.46
C GLU A 111 28.29 0.88 6.21
N ASP A 112 27.22 1.66 6.08
CA ASP A 112 27.06 2.95 6.74
C ASP A 112 26.23 2.88 8.04
N PHE A 113 26.03 1.70 8.60
CA PHE A 113 25.10 1.45 9.72
C PHE A 113 25.25 2.44 10.87
N VAL A 114 26.47 2.64 11.34
CA VAL A 114 26.74 3.50 12.51
C VAL A 114 26.44 4.97 12.21
N GLN A 115 26.84 5.44 11.04
CA GLN A 115 26.65 6.83 10.63
C GLN A 115 25.16 7.10 10.32
N PHE A 116 24.52 6.17 9.64
CA PHE A 116 23.08 6.23 9.37
C PHE A 116 22.29 6.39 10.67
N HIS A 117 22.53 5.53 11.65
CA HIS A 117 21.79 5.58 12.93
C HIS A 117 22.09 6.83 13.78
N LYS A 118 23.28 7.41 13.67
CA LYS A 118 23.58 8.70 14.31
C LYS A 118 22.80 9.87 13.71
N THR A 119 22.38 9.77 12.47
CA THR A 119 21.79 10.87 11.71
C THR A 119 20.46 10.52 11.04
N PHE A 120 19.85 9.37 11.37
CA PHE A 120 18.72 8.81 10.59
C PHE A 120 17.51 9.74 10.51
N TYR A 121 17.24 10.60 11.49
CA TYR A 121 16.19 11.62 11.39
C TYR A 121 16.47 12.67 10.31
N LYS A 122 17.74 12.92 9.97
CA LYS A 122 18.14 13.80 8.89
C LYS A 122 18.06 13.13 7.51
N GLN A 123 17.99 11.81 7.51
CA GLN A 123 17.91 10.97 6.31
C GLN A 123 16.47 10.70 5.87
N VAL A 124 15.48 11.26 6.58
CA VAL A 124 14.08 11.09 6.20
C VAL A 124 13.84 11.81 4.87
N GLU A 125 13.38 11.05 3.90
CA GLU A 125 13.11 11.52 2.55
C GLU A 125 11.96 12.53 2.57
N PRO A 126 12.06 13.66 1.85
CA PRO A 126 10.97 14.60 1.73
C PRO A 126 9.81 13.95 0.96
N LEU A 127 8.63 13.91 1.57
CA LEU A 127 7.43 13.47 0.89
C LEU A 127 6.81 14.65 0.15
N SER A 128 6.54 14.48 -1.15
CA SER A 128 5.72 15.42 -1.89
C SER A 128 4.26 15.27 -1.44
N VAL A 129 3.67 16.36 -0.98
CA VAL A 129 2.23 16.46 -0.68
C VAL A 129 1.48 17.17 -1.79
N THR A 130 2.08 17.29 -2.97
CA THR A 130 1.48 17.93 -4.14
C THR A 130 0.36 17.03 -4.67
N PRO A 131 -0.91 17.42 -4.57
CA PRO A 131 -2.05 16.55 -4.89
C PRO A 131 -2.12 16.23 -6.39
N PHE A 132 -1.46 17.02 -7.23
CA PHE A 132 -1.44 16.86 -8.69
C PHE A 132 -0.07 16.43 -9.22
N ALA A 133 0.77 15.83 -8.37
CA ALA A 133 1.95 15.14 -8.86
C ALA A 133 1.51 14.04 -9.85
N GLU A 134 2.18 13.95 -10.98
CA GLU A 134 1.82 13.02 -12.07
C GLU A 134 1.65 11.59 -11.57
N ASN A 135 2.58 11.10 -10.77
CA ASN A 135 2.49 9.78 -10.14
C ASN A 135 1.25 9.59 -9.23
N ALA A 136 0.76 10.65 -8.59
CA ALA A 136 -0.44 10.60 -7.77
C ALA A 136 -1.69 10.53 -8.65
N LEU A 137 -1.72 11.30 -9.74
CA LEU A 137 -2.80 11.27 -10.72
C LEU A 137 -2.90 9.91 -11.38
N ASP A 138 -1.79 9.33 -11.83
CA ASP A 138 -1.77 8.01 -12.49
C ASP A 138 -2.29 6.90 -11.58
N LYS A 139 -2.05 6.99 -10.28
CA LYS A 139 -2.50 5.97 -9.32
C LYS A 139 -3.95 6.16 -8.87
N MET A 140 -4.43 7.39 -8.75
CA MET A 140 -5.69 7.67 -8.06
C MET A 140 -6.79 8.22 -8.95
N LEU A 141 -6.46 8.95 -10.02
CA LEU A 141 -7.45 9.71 -10.78
C LEU A 141 -8.54 8.81 -11.38
N PHE A 142 -8.19 7.66 -11.95
CA PHE A 142 -9.17 6.71 -12.48
C PHE A 142 -10.12 6.22 -11.38
N THR A 143 -9.58 5.84 -10.23
CA THR A 143 -10.40 5.36 -9.09
C THR A 143 -11.36 6.44 -8.61
N MET A 144 -10.91 7.70 -8.54
CA MET A 144 -11.75 8.84 -8.17
C MET A 144 -12.84 9.11 -9.21
N ILE A 145 -12.52 9.08 -10.49
CA ILE A 145 -13.49 9.25 -11.58
C ILE A 145 -14.54 8.14 -11.54
N LEU A 146 -14.12 6.89 -11.36
CA LEU A 146 -15.02 5.76 -11.28
C LEU A 146 -15.94 5.85 -10.06
N ALA A 147 -15.39 6.20 -8.89
CA ALA A 147 -16.17 6.39 -7.67
C ALA A 147 -17.20 7.52 -7.86
N TYR A 148 -16.77 8.67 -8.37
CA TYR A 148 -17.64 9.79 -8.67
C TYR A 148 -18.77 9.36 -9.62
N PHE A 149 -18.43 8.74 -10.76
CA PHE A 149 -19.41 8.29 -11.74
C PHE A 149 -20.45 7.36 -11.13
N ARG A 150 -20.04 6.35 -10.39
CA ARG A 150 -20.95 5.39 -9.76
C ARG A 150 -21.83 5.98 -8.66
N HIS A 151 -21.36 7.01 -7.95
CA HIS A 151 -22.11 7.66 -6.87
C HIS A 151 -23.05 8.77 -7.36
N THR A 152 -22.76 9.40 -8.49
CA THR A 152 -23.56 10.54 -9.00
C THR A 152 -24.48 10.17 -10.14
N THR A 153 -24.39 8.95 -10.65
CA THR A 153 -25.25 8.47 -11.77
C THR A 153 -26.04 7.22 -11.39
N GLN A 154 -26.91 6.79 -12.29
CA GLN A 154 -27.66 5.53 -12.16
C GLN A 154 -26.81 4.26 -12.42
N TYR A 155 -25.59 4.39 -12.93
CA TYR A 155 -24.73 3.28 -13.32
C TYR A 155 -23.94 2.67 -12.16
N THR A 156 -24.64 2.28 -11.12
CA THR A 156 -24.08 1.81 -9.85
C THR A 156 -23.76 0.32 -9.81
N ALA A 157 -24.51 -0.51 -10.55
CA ALA A 157 -24.37 -1.95 -10.54
C ALA A 157 -23.09 -2.42 -11.26
N ASN A 158 -22.51 -3.53 -10.82
CA ASN A 158 -21.23 -4.02 -11.33
C ASN A 158 -21.24 -4.35 -12.85
N ASN A 159 -22.38 -4.72 -13.40
CA ASN A 159 -22.57 -5.02 -14.83
C ASN A 159 -22.86 -3.79 -15.70
N MET A 160 -22.76 -2.58 -15.14
CA MET A 160 -23.03 -1.33 -15.85
C MET A 160 -21.77 -0.59 -16.34
N ALA A 161 -20.64 -1.29 -16.43
CA ALA A 161 -19.39 -0.71 -16.91
C ALA A 161 -19.45 -0.22 -18.37
N ASN A 162 -20.43 -0.72 -19.14
CA ASN A 162 -20.64 -0.36 -20.55
C ASN A 162 -21.31 1.00 -20.76
N ALA A 163 -21.61 1.74 -19.71
CA ALA A 163 -22.34 3.02 -19.79
C ALA A 163 -21.68 4.06 -20.72
N LEU A 164 -20.34 4.06 -20.85
CA LEU A 164 -19.60 4.99 -21.72
C LEU A 164 -19.67 4.66 -23.23
N ILE A 165 -20.42 3.65 -23.63
CA ILE A 165 -20.84 3.49 -25.03
C ILE A 165 -21.69 4.67 -25.50
N ASN A 166 -22.49 5.25 -24.58
CA ASN A 166 -23.30 6.42 -24.86
C ASN A 166 -22.44 7.70 -24.81
N ASP A 167 -22.35 8.42 -25.92
CA ASP A 167 -21.58 9.65 -26.05
C ASP A 167 -22.12 10.78 -25.16
N ASP A 168 -23.42 10.84 -24.91
CA ASP A 168 -24.02 11.84 -24.03
C ASP A 168 -23.57 11.64 -22.58
N VAL A 169 -23.54 10.38 -22.10
CA VAL A 169 -23.03 10.03 -20.76
C VAL A 169 -21.57 10.40 -20.60
N LYS A 170 -20.75 10.10 -21.61
CA LYS A 170 -19.33 10.46 -21.62
C LYS A 170 -19.14 11.98 -21.57
N LYS A 171 -19.90 12.72 -22.38
CA LYS A 171 -19.83 14.18 -22.44
C LYS A 171 -20.28 14.83 -21.13
N GLU A 172 -21.36 14.34 -20.55
CA GLU A 172 -21.86 14.80 -19.23
C GLU A 172 -20.82 14.56 -18.15
N LEU A 173 -20.26 13.34 -18.05
CA LEU A 173 -19.21 13.01 -17.08
C LEU A 173 -18.01 13.95 -17.23
N LYS A 174 -17.50 14.13 -18.46
CA LYS A 174 -16.37 15.03 -18.72
C LYS A 174 -16.66 16.47 -18.30
N THR A 175 -17.88 16.97 -18.59
CA THR A 175 -18.30 18.33 -18.23
C THR A 175 -18.37 18.50 -16.72
N ASN A 176 -18.91 17.53 -16.01
CA ASN A 176 -19.02 17.57 -14.56
C ASN A 176 -17.65 17.49 -13.88
N LEU A 177 -16.74 16.63 -14.35
CA LEU A 177 -15.37 16.57 -13.85
C LEU A 177 -14.62 17.88 -14.05
N LYS A 178 -14.73 18.50 -15.25
CA LYS A 178 -14.13 19.82 -15.49
C LYS A 178 -14.65 20.89 -14.56
N LYS A 179 -15.96 20.89 -14.27
CA LYS A 179 -16.53 21.86 -13.29
C LYS A 179 -15.97 21.67 -11.89
N ILE A 180 -15.80 20.41 -11.44
CA ILE A 180 -15.24 20.12 -10.12
C ILE A 180 -13.82 20.64 -10.02
N PHE A 181 -12.97 20.34 -10.99
CA PHE A 181 -11.58 20.76 -10.94
C PHE A 181 -11.43 22.28 -11.14
N SER A 182 -12.20 22.92 -12.02
CA SER A 182 -12.13 24.37 -12.23
C SER A 182 -12.75 25.19 -11.10
N ALA A 183 -13.56 24.60 -10.22
CA ALA A 183 -14.10 25.27 -9.04
C ALA A 183 -13.02 25.58 -7.98
N HIS A 184 -11.86 24.93 -8.06
CA HIS A 184 -10.73 25.14 -7.17
C HIS A 184 -9.67 26.02 -7.86
N LYS A 185 -8.96 26.83 -7.08
CA LYS A 185 -7.88 27.70 -7.58
C LYS A 185 -6.60 26.89 -7.76
N PHE A 186 -6.55 26.07 -8.81
CA PHE A 186 -5.33 25.37 -9.21
C PHE A 186 -4.52 26.19 -10.20
N ALA A 187 -3.23 25.87 -10.34
CA ALA A 187 -2.43 26.42 -11.41
C ALA A 187 -2.96 25.95 -12.78
N GLU A 188 -2.85 26.78 -13.79
CA GLU A 188 -3.36 26.49 -15.14
C GLU A 188 -2.71 25.21 -15.71
N GLN A 189 -1.42 25.02 -15.48
CA GLN A 189 -0.67 23.82 -15.87
C GLN A 189 -1.22 22.53 -15.22
N ASP A 190 -1.60 22.59 -13.95
CA ASP A 190 -2.19 21.43 -13.26
C ASP A 190 -3.56 21.06 -13.84
N LEU A 191 -4.35 22.08 -14.21
CA LEU A 191 -5.66 21.87 -14.85
C LEU A 191 -5.53 21.27 -16.26
N GLU A 192 -4.53 21.68 -17.03
CA GLU A 192 -4.24 21.09 -18.35
C GLU A 192 -3.85 19.62 -18.18
N LEU A 193 -2.91 19.30 -17.32
CA LEU A 193 -2.48 17.93 -17.05
C LEU A 193 -3.67 17.03 -16.59
N ILE A 194 -4.50 17.53 -15.66
CA ILE A 194 -5.68 16.79 -15.20
C ILE A 194 -6.65 16.53 -16.34
N ASN A 195 -6.90 17.51 -17.21
CA ASN A 195 -7.80 17.38 -18.35
C ASN A 195 -7.29 16.35 -19.36
N GLU A 196 -6.00 16.35 -19.67
CA GLU A 196 -5.35 15.36 -20.53
C GLU A 196 -5.51 13.94 -19.97
N LYS A 197 -5.20 13.74 -18.69
CA LYS A 197 -5.36 12.47 -18.01
C LYS A 197 -6.82 11.99 -17.97
N ILE A 198 -7.79 12.89 -17.77
CA ILE A 198 -9.22 12.57 -17.85
C ILE A 198 -9.58 12.06 -19.27
N ASP A 199 -9.12 12.73 -20.32
CA ASP A 199 -9.39 12.35 -21.70
C ASP A 199 -8.78 10.99 -22.01
N GLU A 200 -7.59 10.70 -21.56
CA GLU A 200 -6.91 9.41 -21.70
C GLU A 200 -7.69 8.28 -21.01
N ILE A 201 -8.10 8.49 -19.75
CA ILE A 201 -8.91 7.55 -18.99
C ILE A 201 -10.24 7.26 -19.69
N LEU A 202 -10.96 8.28 -20.12
CA LEU A 202 -12.25 8.11 -20.78
C LEU A 202 -12.12 7.44 -22.16
N LYS A 203 -11.02 7.67 -22.87
CA LYS A 203 -10.70 7.00 -24.14
C LYS A 203 -10.42 5.52 -23.91
N SER A 204 -9.58 5.20 -22.93
CA SER A 204 -9.23 3.81 -22.58
C SER A 204 -10.42 3.03 -22.05
N TRP A 205 -11.26 3.66 -21.23
CA TRP A 205 -12.51 3.06 -20.78
C TRP A 205 -13.42 2.71 -21.94
N ARG A 206 -13.64 3.66 -22.87
CA ARG A 206 -14.47 3.42 -24.06
C ARG A 206 -13.90 2.30 -24.92
N TYR A 207 -12.60 2.26 -25.14
CA TYR A 207 -11.95 1.19 -25.89
C TYR A 207 -12.21 -0.20 -25.28
N LYS A 208 -12.10 -0.34 -23.95
CA LYS A 208 -12.44 -1.60 -23.26
C LYS A 208 -13.92 -1.98 -23.45
N VAL A 209 -14.82 -1.00 -23.37
CA VAL A 209 -16.26 -1.24 -23.58
C VAL A 209 -16.57 -1.71 -25.00
N GLU A 210 -15.93 -1.12 -26.00
CA GLU A 210 -16.11 -1.50 -27.41
C GLU A 210 -15.51 -2.87 -27.76
N SER A 211 -14.46 -3.27 -27.02
CA SER A 211 -13.79 -4.56 -27.23
C SER A 211 -14.47 -5.74 -26.50
N GLN A 212 -15.36 -5.48 -25.52
CA GLN A 212 -15.93 -6.51 -24.66
C GLN A 212 -17.44 -6.32 -24.44
N ASN A 213 -18.23 -7.32 -24.82
CA ASN A 213 -19.69 -7.26 -24.71
C ASN A 213 -20.24 -7.39 -23.28
N ASP A 214 -19.51 -8.03 -22.35
CA ASP A 214 -19.94 -8.26 -20.95
C ASP A 214 -18.91 -7.70 -19.97
N LEU A 215 -18.52 -6.43 -20.16
CA LEU A 215 -17.59 -5.76 -19.29
C LEU A 215 -18.24 -5.44 -17.95
N LYS A 216 -17.60 -5.84 -16.86
CA LYS A 216 -17.98 -5.48 -15.49
C LYS A 216 -16.95 -4.52 -14.90
N TYR A 217 -17.36 -3.73 -13.90
CA TYR A 217 -16.40 -2.89 -13.18
C TYR A 217 -15.30 -3.73 -12.55
N TYR A 218 -15.68 -4.85 -11.92
CA TYR A 218 -14.75 -5.75 -11.26
C TYR A 218 -15.23 -7.19 -11.32
N TRP A 219 -14.32 -8.14 -11.61
CA TRP A 219 -14.52 -9.57 -11.48
C TRP A 219 -13.69 -10.12 -10.31
N LYS A 220 -14.27 -11.01 -9.52
CA LYS A 220 -13.53 -11.75 -8.49
C LYS A 220 -12.68 -12.88 -9.10
N ASP A 221 -13.05 -13.34 -10.27
CA ASP A 221 -12.32 -14.37 -11.00
C ASP A 221 -11.34 -13.68 -11.96
N HIS A 222 -10.05 -13.77 -11.65
CA HIS A 222 -8.96 -13.20 -12.45
C HIS A 222 -8.85 -13.73 -13.89
N LYS A 223 -9.66 -14.71 -14.27
CA LYS A 223 -9.73 -15.23 -15.65
C LYS A 223 -10.55 -14.37 -16.59
N LYS A 224 -11.32 -13.42 -16.07
CA LYS A 224 -12.16 -12.52 -16.87
C LYS A 224 -11.65 -11.10 -16.74
N GLU A 225 -11.49 -10.44 -17.87
CA GLU A 225 -11.11 -9.03 -17.86
C GLU A 225 -12.20 -8.15 -17.26
N SER A 226 -11.79 -7.23 -16.42
CA SER A 226 -12.64 -6.21 -15.81
C SER A 226 -12.22 -4.82 -16.27
N LEU A 227 -13.10 -3.84 -16.10
CA LEU A 227 -12.75 -2.45 -16.36
C LEU A 227 -11.58 -2.02 -15.46
N VAL A 228 -11.65 -2.40 -14.19
CA VAL A 228 -10.63 -2.04 -13.17
C VAL A 228 -9.53 -3.09 -13.16
N THR A 229 -8.31 -2.67 -13.37
CA THR A 229 -7.11 -3.49 -13.19
C THR A 229 -6.50 -3.17 -11.81
N PRO A 230 -6.29 -4.16 -10.93
CA PRO A 230 -5.56 -3.94 -9.67
C PRO A 230 -4.13 -3.47 -9.96
N LEU A 231 -3.64 -2.50 -9.21
CA LEU A 231 -2.29 -1.95 -9.42
C LEU A 231 -1.18 -3.01 -9.37
N GLN A 232 -1.38 -4.07 -8.57
CA GLN A 232 -0.43 -5.20 -8.46
C GLN A 232 -0.43 -6.11 -9.68
N GLU A 233 -1.48 -6.04 -10.52
CA GLU A 233 -1.64 -6.83 -11.74
C GLU A 233 -1.42 -5.98 -13.00
N LYS A 234 -0.85 -4.78 -12.85
CA LYS A 234 -0.51 -3.89 -13.96
C LYS A 234 0.46 -4.62 -14.91
N ILE A 235 -0.01 -4.88 -16.13
CA ILE A 235 0.74 -5.66 -17.12
C ILE A 235 1.69 -4.77 -17.92
N ASN A 236 1.29 -3.52 -18.17
CA ASN A 236 2.04 -2.56 -18.97
C ASN A 236 2.00 -1.17 -18.32
N ASP A 237 3.06 -0.36 -18.51
CA ASP A 237 3.10 1.02 -18.03
C ASP A 237 2.04 1.93 -18.65
N SER A 238 1.50 1.55 -19.80
CA SER A 238 0.41 2.25 -20.49
C SER A 238 -1.00 1.93 -19.96
N ASP A 239 -1.13 1.04 -18.97
CA ASP A 239 -2.44 0.70 -18.42
C ASP A 239 -2.92 1.82 -17.46
N VAL A 240 -3.85 2.64 -17.93
CA VAL A 240 -4.38 3.80 -17.22
C VAL A 240 -5.63 3.48 -16.37
N LEU A 241 -6.26 2.32 -16.56
CA LEU A 241 -7.47 1.90 -15.84
C LEU A 241 -7.12 1.06 -14.60
N VAL A 242 -6.18 1.56 -13.84
CA VAL A 242 -5.62 0.89 -12.66
C VAL A 242 -6.24 1.46 -11.39
N ALA A 243 -6.61 0.58 -10.46
CA ALA A 243 -7.08 0.99 -9.15
C ALA A 243 -6.15 0.51 -8.03
N MET A 244 -5.88 1.39 -7.09
CA MET A 244 -5.13 1.04 -5.90
C MET A 244 -5.98 0.15 -4.98
N GLN A 245 -5.39 -0.93 -4.48
CA GLN A 245 -6.01 -1.79 -3.47
C GLN A 245 -5.78 -1.30 -2.04
N SER A 246 -4.85 -0.38 -1.86
CA SER A 246 -4.46 0.17 -0.56
C SER A 246 -4.20 1.66 -0.68
N MET A 247 -4.52 2.42 0.37
CA MET A 247 -4.18 3.85 0.48
C MET A 247 -2.68 4.11 0.70
N ARG A 248 -1.86 3.07 0.80
CA ARG A 248 -0.41 3.21 0.89
C ARG A 248 0.18 3.56 -0.46
N SER A 249 1.13 4.49 -0.47
CA SER A 249 1.92 4.76 -1.67
C SER A 249 2.73 3.50 -2.00
N VAL A 250 2.43 2.92 -3.14
CA VAL A 250 3.25 1.88 -3.73
C VAL A 250 4.17 2.61 -4.70
N GLU A 251 5.45 2.67 -4.38
CA GLU A 251 6.43 3.18 -5.33
C GLU A 251 6.51 2.22 -6.52
N PRO A 252 6.56 2.74 -7.75
CA PRO A 252 6.79 1.88 -8.91
C PRO A 252 8.17 1.25 -8.79
N ASN A 253 8.29 -0.04 -9.12
CA ASN A 253 9.58 -0.69 -9.25
C ASN A 253 10.37 0.01 -10.36
N SER A 254 11.56 0.51 -10.05
CA SER A 254 12.48 1.05 -11.03
C SER A 254 13.31 -0.10 -11.60
N GLU A 255 13.14 -0.42 -12.87
CA GLU A 255 14.04 -1.34 -13.58
C GLU A 255 15.26 -0.57 -14.05
N ILE A 256 16.44 -0.94 -13.55
CA ILE A 256 17.70 -0.42 -14.03
C ILE A 256 18.22 -1.37 -15.11
N LEU A 257 18.11 -0.96 -16.37
CA LEU A 257 18.74 -1.67 -17.49
C LEU A 257 20.24 -1.32 -17.54
N ILE A 258 21.07 -2.21 -17.04
CA ILE A 258 22.52 -2.10 -17.21
C ILE A 258 22.86 -2.62 -18.62
N LYS A 259 23.09 -1.72 -19.57
CA LYS A 259 23.71 -2.11 -20.84
C LYS A 259 25.17 -2.44 -20.58
N GLN A 260 25.54 -3.70 -20.69
CA GLN A 260 26.95 -4.09 -20.84
C GLN A 260 27.41 -3.65 -22.22
N TYR A 261 28.44 -2.80 -22.25
CA TYR A 261 29.18 -2.42 -23.47
C TYR A 261 30.30 -3.43 -23.70
#